data_354929fbcae19657ce1304f5474fd742
#
_entry.id   354929fbcae19657ce1304f5474fd742
#
_cell.length_a   1.000
_cell.length_b   1.000
_cell.length_c   1.000
_cell.angle_alpha   90.00
_cell.angle_beta   90.00
_cell.angle_gamma   90.00
#
_symmetry.space_group_name_H-M   'P 1'
#
loop_
_entity.id
_entity.type
_entity.pdbx_description
1 polymer ?
#
loop_
_entity_poly.entity_id
_entity_poly.type
_entity_poly.pdbx_seq_one_letter_code
_entity_poly.pdbx_strand_id
1 'polypeptide(L)'
;MGSLTFLTDISAPLVADTSVVINLIATGCAPAIVRALPSRLVVVDVIPAELDTGRRHGRHNFDCLNELVDVGLVEIVSLGDVATQYFTELVIGPAAATLDDGEAATIAYAMEKAGTALIDERKATRICADRFPVLRIGCTVDILVHPEVQFHLGIERLAEAVFNALQNGRMRVFPRHLERIVGLIGYERAAQCQSLPRSVRLSPQQCPEHQ
;
A
#
# COMPACT_ATOMS: atom_id res chain seq x y z
N MET A 1 -18.93 -5.77 -8.38
CA MET A 1 -18.32 -4.42 -8.49
C MET A 1 -18.30 -3.83 -7.09
N GLY A 2 -17.22 -4.05 -6.33
CA GLY A 2 -17.01 -3.41 -5.01
C GLY A 2 -16.59 -1.97 -5.25
N SER A 3 -17.38 -1.04 -4.80
CA SER A 3 -17.16 0.39 -4.96
C SER A 3 -15.88 0.81 -4.21
N LEU A 4 -14.98 1.52 -4.91
CA LEU A 4 -13.79 2.22 -4.35
C LEU A 4 -14.18 3.42 -3.46
N THR A 5 -15.37 3.39 -2.86
CA THR A 5 -15.97 4.52 -2.13
C THR A 5 -15.24 4.91 -0.85
N PHE A 6 -14.31 4.09 -0.34
CA PHE A 6 -13.59 4.38 0.90
C PHE A 6 -12.43 5.37 0.75
N LEU A 7 -11.90 5.59 -0.47
CA LEU A 7 -10.88 6.62 -0.72
C LEU A 7 -11.47 7.98 -1.12
N THR A 8 -12.78 8.13 -1.12
CA THR A 8 -13.46 9.37 -1.54
C THR A 8 -13.77 10.33 -0.39
N ASP A 9 -13.57 9.92 0.86
CA ASP A 9 -13.77 10.78 2.02
C ASP A 9 -12.58 11.72 2.20
N ILE A 10 -12.68 12.92 1.67
CA ILE A 10 -11.62 13.95 1.65
C ILE A 10 -11.19 14.36 3.07
N SER A 11 -12.05 14.20 4.06
CA SER A 11 -11.78 14.60 5.44
C SER A 11 -10.97 13.59 6.23
N ALA A 12 -11.02 12.31 5.84
CA ALA A 12 -10.39 11.22 6.55
C ALA A 12 -8.97 10.96 6.02
N PRO A 13 -7.95 10.82 6.89
CA PRO A 13 -6.59 10.58 6.45
C PRO A 13 -6.42 9.16 5.87
N LEU A 14 -5.54 9.05 4.89
CA LEU A 14 -4.99 7.78 4.42
C LEU A 14 -3.72 7.50 5.21
N VAL A 15 -3.72 6.44 6.02
CA VAL A 15 -2.62 6.10 6.92
C VAL A 15 -1.83 4.95 6.31
N ALA A 16 -0.62 5.20 5.85
CA ALA A 16 0.19 4.20 5.15
C ALA A 16 1.15 3.47 6.10
N ASP A 17 1.23 2.15 5.96
CA ASP A 17 2.24 1.35 6.61
C ASP A 17 3.57 1.38 5.82
N THR A 18 4.62 0.78 6.38
CA THR A 18 5.96 0.72 5.79
C THR A 18 5.95 0.08 4.40
N SER A 19 5.18 -0.98 4.18
CA SER A 19 5.15 -1.69 2.90
C SER A 19 4.50 -0.85 1.80
N VAL A 20 3.45 -0.10 2.13
CA VAL A 20 2.79 0.83 1.21
C VAL A 20 3.71 1.98 0.83
N VAL A 21 4.43 2.56 1.80
CA VAL A 21 5.43 3.61 1.52
C VAL A 21 6.52 3.10 0.57
N ILE A 22 7.09 1.91 0.84
CA ILE A 22 8.10 1.29 -0.02
C ILE A 22 7.56 1.08 -1.44
N ASN A 23 6.34 0.58 -1.56
CA ASN A 23 5.73 0.32 -2.86
C ASN A 23 5.46 1.61 -3.65
N LEU A 24 4.96 2.67 -2.98
CA LEU A 24 4.77 3.97 -3.60
C LEU A 24 6.10 4.57 -4.11
N ILE A 25 7.15 4.51 -3.31
CA ILE A 25 8.50 4.95 -3.73
C ILE A 25 9.00 4.12 -4.92
N ALA A 26 8.84 2.80 -4.87
CA ALA A 26 9.26 1.88 -5.91
C ALA A 26 8.58 2.13 -7.27
N THR A 27 7.42 2.81 -7.30
CA THR A 27 6.77 3.23 -8.57
C THR A 27 7.65 4.16 -9.40
N GLY A 28 8.59 4.89 -8.77
CA GLY A 28 9.38 5.95 -9.39
C GLY A 28 8.61 7.26 -9.63
N CYS A 29 7.36 7.36 -9.20
CA CYS A 29 6.54 8.56 -9.38
C CYS A 29 5.64 8.87 -8.16
N ALA A 30 6.09 8.50 -6.95
CA ALA A 30 5.37 8.72 -5.70
C ALA A 30 4.83 10.17 -5.53
N PRO A 31 5.61 11.24 -5.82
CA PRO A 31 5.09 12.60 -5.69
C PRO A 31 3.86 12.88 -6.56
N ALA A 32 3.81 12.33 -7.78
CA ALA A 32 2.68 12.51 -8.69
C ALA A 32 1.45 11.72 -8.21
N ILE A 33 1.66 10.50 -7.71
CA ILE A 33 0.60 9.66 -7.16
C ILE A 33 -0.01 10.32 -5.93
N VAL A 34 0.83 10.72 -4.96
CA VAL A 34 0.35 11.30 -3.70
C VAL A 34 -0.40 12.62 -3.92
N ARG A 35 0.08 13.49 -4.84
CA ARG A 35 -0.64 14.71 -5.23
C ARG A 35 -2.02 14.48 -5.81
N ALA A 36 -2.21 13.35 -6.49
CA ALA A 36 -3.48 13.00 -7.11
C ALA A 36 -4.50 12.39 -6.14
N LEU A 37 -4.09 12.06 -4.90
CA LEU A 37 -5.00 11.52 -3.90
C LEU A 37 -5.97 12.59 -3.41
N PRO A 38 -7.26 12.26 -3.21
CA PRO A 38 -8.25 13.20 -2.71
C PRO A 38 -8.07 13.53 -1.23
N SER A 39 -7.38 12.66 -0.48
CA SER A 39 -7.16 12.77 0.95
C SER A 39 -5.67 12.84 1.27
N ARG A 40 -5.33 13.49 2.38
CA ARG A 40 -3.92 13.56 2.83
C ARG A 40 -3.38 12.17 3.17
N LEU A 41 -2.14 11.93 2.77
CA LEU A 41 -1.39 10.74 3.13
C LEU A 41 -0.57 11.03 4.39
N VAL A 42 -0.70 10.17 5.39
CA VAL A 42 0.05 10.27 6.64
C VAL A 42 0.78 8.96 6.94
N VAL A 43 1.89 9.05 7.68
CA VAL A 43 2.60 7.91 8.24
C VAL A 43 2.81 8.14 9.74
N VAL A 44 2.74 7.07 10.53
CA VAL A 44 3.05 7.17 11.97
C VAL A 44 4.57 7.22 12.15
N ASP A 45 5.04 7.89 13.20
CA ASP A 45 6.47 8.16 13.47
C ASP A 45 7.35 6.91 13.64
N VAL A 46 6.78 5.73 13.85
CA VAL A 46 7.48 4.45 13.80
C VAL A 46 7.97 4.09 12.39
N ILE A 47 7.25 4.51 11.33
CA ILE A 47 7.56 4.15 9.93
C ILE A 47 8.92 4.71 9.46
N PRO A 48 9.26 5.99 9.69
CA PRO A 48 10.61 6.49 9.39
C PRO A 48 11.72 5.67 10.07
N ALA A 49 11.53 5.25 11.33
CA ALA A 49 12.51 4.45 12.06
C ALA A 49 12.72 3.06 11.44
N GLU A 50 11.64 2.40 10.99
CA GLU A 50 11.71 1.12 10.27
C GLU A 50 12.43 1.27 8.93
N LEU A 51 12.14 2.33 8.16
CA LEU A 51 12.81 2.62 6.88
C LEU A 51 14.29 2.94 7.05
N ASP A 52 14.69 3.64 8.12
CA ASP A 52 16.10 3.94 8.42
C ASP A 52 16.89 2.65 8.73
N THR A 53 16.26 1.70 9.40
CA THR A 53 16.86 0.37 9.58
C THR A 53 17.17 -0.30 8.23
N GLY A 54 16.31 -0.15 7.24
CA GLY A 54 16.50 -0.60 5.87
C GLY A 54 17.64 0.14 5.13
N ARG A 55 17.91 1.42 5.46
CA ARG A 55 18.99 2.23 4.87
C ARG A 55 20.36 1.62 5.10
N ARG A 56 20.59 1.02 6.27
CA ARG A 56 21.83 0.30 6.60
C ARG A 56 22.12 -0.88 5.65
N HIS A 57 21.10 -1.30 4.90
CA HIS A 57 21.17 -2.34 3.88
C HIS A 57 21.12 -1.79 2.44
N GLY A 58 21.48 -0.50 2.24
CA GLY A 58 21.53 0.14 0.93
C GLY A 58 20.16 0.55 0.34
N ARG A 59 19.11 0.61 1.16
CA ARG A 59 17.79 1.05 0.71
C ARG A 59 17.62 2.56 0.95
N HIS A 60 17.18 3.29 -0.07
CA HIS A 60 17.00 4.75 -0.02
C HIS A 60 15.57 5.20 0.32
N ASN A 61 14.71 4.27 0.79
CA ASN A 61 13.30 4.57 1.05
C ASN A 61 13.11 5.64 2.14
N PHE A 62 13.99 5.68 3.15
CA PHE A 62 13.96 6.71 4.19
C PHE A 62 14.20 8.10 3.59
N ASP A 63 15.21 8.25 2.73
CA ASP A 63 15.54 9.54 2.11
C ASP A 63 14.39 10.00 1.20
N CYS A 64 13.81 9.09 0.40
CA CYS A 64 12.64 9.38 -0.44
C CYS A 64 11.39 9.75 0.36
N LEU A 65 11.15 9.12 1.52
CA LEU A 65 10.05 9.52 2.41
C LEU A 65 10.26 10.94 2.92
N ASN A 66 11.47 11.27 3.37
CA ASN A 66 11.79 12.62 3.85
C ASN A 66 11.58 13.68 2.76
N GLU A 67 11.96 13.40 1.51
CA GLU A 67 11.68 14.29 0.38
C GLU A 67 10.16 14.54 0.21
N LEU A 68 9.32 13.51 0.38
CA LEU A 68 7.86 13.66 0.33
C LEU A 68 7.32 14.49 1.50
N VAL A 69 7.92 14.37 2.67
CA VAL A 69 7.57 15.16 3.87
C VAL A 69 8.00 16.61 3.70
N ASP A 70 9.22 16.86 3.25
CA ASP A 70 9.78 18.20 3.06
C ASP A 70 8.96 19.04 2.07
N VAL A 71 8.38 18.40 1.06
CA VAL A 71 7.50 19.08 0.09
C VAL A 71 6.01 19.07 0.49
N GLY A 72 5.70 18.60 1.72
CA GLY A 72 4.34 18.63 2.28
C GLY A 72 3.35 17.64 1.65
N LEU A 73 3.83 16.59 0.99
CA LEU A 73 2.98 15.55 0.38
C LEU A 73 2.63 14.44 1.36
N VAL A 74 3.47 14.19 2.35
CA VAL A 74 3.25 13.21 3.43
C VAL A 74 3.45 13.91 4.77
N GLU A 75 2.60 13.64 5.72
CA GLU A 75 2.70 14.13 7.10
C GLU A 75 3.14 12.99 8.02
N ILE A 76 4.13 13.24 8.88
CA ILE A 76 4.48 12.31 9.96
C ILE A 76 3.64 12.67 11.19
N VAL A 77 2.97 11.68 11.76
CA VAL A 77 2.07 11.84 12.90
C VAL A 77 2.46 10.90 14.04
N SER A 78 2.13 11.27 15.28
CA SER A 78 2.34 10.43 16.46
C SER A 78 1.01 9.88 16.97
N LEU A 79 1.07 8.73 17.67
CA LEU A 79 -0.10 8.15 18.31
C LEU A 79 -0.56 9.02 19.48
N GLY A 80 -1.87 9.31 19.51
CA GLY A 80 -2.53 9.87 20.70
C GLY A 80 -2.83 8.79 21.75
N ASP A 81 -3.45 9.19 22.85
CA ASP A 81 -3.75 8.27 23.97
C ASP A 81 -4.67 7.13 23.56
N VAL A 82 -5.70 7.41 22.73
CA VAL A 82 -6.64 6.40 22.25
C VAL A 82 -5.96 5.44 21.26
N ALA A 83 -5.19 5.98 20.32
CA ALA A 83 -4.42 5.15 19.39
C ALA A 83 -3.39 4.28 20.12
N THR A 84 -2.75 4.78 21.18
CA THR A 84 -1.80 3.99 21.98
C THR A 84 -2.45 2.77 22.64
N GLN A 85 -3.72 2.87 23.03
CA GLN A 85 -4.46 1.73 23.56
C GLN A 85 -4.68 0.66 22.48
N TYR A 86 -5.15 1.04 21.29
CA TYR A 86 -5.29 0.12 20.15
C TYR A 86 -3.95 -0.50 19.74
N PHE A 87 -2.89 0.30 19.70
CA PHE A 87 -1.55 -0.18 19.40
C PHE A 87 -1.12 -1.28 20.38
N THR A 88 -1.26 -1.02 21.67
CA THR A 88 -0.90 -1.97 22.73
C THR A 88 -1.65 -3.30 22.58
N GLU A 89 -2.96 -3.24 22.27
CA GLU A 89 -3.76 -4.44 22.02
C GLU A 89 -3.31 -5.24 20.79
N LEU A 90 -2.73 -4.57 19.79
CA LEU A 90 -2.31 -5.20 18.54
C LEU A 90 -0.91 -5.82 18.62
N VAL A 91 -0.03 -5.31 19.49
CA VAL A 91 1.35 -5.82 19.62
C VAL A 91 1.52 -6.83 20.77
N ILE A 92 0.59 -6.87 21.74
CA ILE A 92 0.69 -7.78 22.90
C ILE A 92 -0.16 -9.03 22.66
N GLY A 93 0.48 -10.20 22.79
CA GLY A 93 -0.23 -11.48 22.69
C GLY A 93 0.53 -12.56 21.92
N PRO A 94 -0.16 -13.65 21.55
CA PRO A 94 0.43 -14.70 20.73
C PRO A 94 0.78 -14.20 19.33
N ALA A 95 1.92 -14.63 18.78
CA ALA A 95 2.42 -14.19 17.46
C ALA A 95 1.41 -14.34 16.29
N ALA A 96 0.47 -15.28 16.39
CA ALA A 96 -0.59 -15.44 15.40
C ALA A 96 -1.66 -14.33 15.43
N ALA A 97 -1.79 -13.62 16.56
CA ALA A 97 -2.80 -12.60 16.83
C ALA A 97 -2.22 -11.17 16.97
N THR A 98 -0.89 -11.02 16.90
CA THR A 98 -0.19 -9.74 17.01
C THR A 98 0.35 -9.28 15.66
N LEU A 99 0.57 -7.99 15.52
CA LEU A 99 1.13 -7.32 14.37
C LEU A 99 2.52 -6.78 14.68
N ASP A 100 3.29 -6.41 13.67
CA ASP A 100 4.49 -5.61 13.88
C ASP A 100 4.12 -4.16 14.22
N ASP A 101 5.14 -3.38 14.63
CA ASP A 101 4.92 -2.04 15.16
C ASP A 101 4.35 -1.09 14.09
N GLY A 102 4.80 -1.18 12.85
CA GLY A 102 4.33 -0.35 11.74
C GLY A 102 2.87 -0.61 11.39
N GLU A 103 2.49 -1.89 11.23
CA GLU A 103 1.11 -2.30 10.96
C GLU A 103 0.18 -1.90 12.11
N ALA A 104 0.59 -2.18 13.36
CA ALA A 104 -0.19 -1.88 14.56
C ALA A 104 -0.41 -0.37 14.73
N ALA A 105 0.64 0.45 14.54
CA ALA A 105 0.56 1.90 14.65
C ALA A 105 -0.35 2.50 13.55
N THR A 106 -0.22 2.01 12.32
CA THR A 106 -1.06 2.42 11.20
C THR A 106 -2.54 2.17 11.47
N ILE A 107 -2.90 0.97 11.94
CA ILE A 107 -4.27 0.61 12.31
C ILE A 107 -4.77 1.46 13.47
N ALA A 108 -3.98 1.59 14.52
CA ALA A 108 -4.33 2.33 15.73
C ALA A 108 -4.64 3.81 15.42
N TYR A 109 -3.78 4.47 14.64
CA TYR A 109 -4.01 5.85 14.24
C TYR A 109 -5.24 5.99 13.33
N ALA A 110 -5.42 5.07 12.37
CA ALA A 110 -6.59 5.09 11.49
C ALA A 110 -7.90 4.89 12.28
N MET A 111 -7.91 4.05 13.31
CA MET A 111 -9.05 3.88 14.21
C MET A 111 -9.38 5.18 14.96
N GLU A 112 -8.37 5.82 15.58
CA GLU A 112 -8.58 7.08 16.33
C GLU A 112 -9.10 8.21 15.44
N LYS A 113 -8.58 8.33 14.23
CA LYS A 113 -8.91 9.43 13.30
C LYS A 113 -10.05 9.12 12.32
N ALA A 114 -10.74 7.98 12.48
CA ALA A 114 -11.72 7.50 11.51
C ALA A 114 -11.19 7.47 10.07
N GLY A 115 -9.88 7.21 9.93
CA GLY A 115 -9.14 7.19 8.66
C GLY A 115 -9.30 5.87 7.89
N THR A 116 -8.49 5.73 6.87
CA THR A 116 -8.33 4.47 6.13
C THR A 116 -6.91 3.94 6.34
N ALA A 117 -6.77 2.73 6.90
CA ALA A 117 -5.48 2.07 7.01
C ALA A 117 -5.09 1.46 5.65
N LEU A 118 -3.93 1.81 5.14
CA LEU A 118 -3.37 1.28 3.90
C LEU A 118 -2.34 0.22 4.24
N ILE A 119 -2.64 -1.04 3.93
CA ILE A 119 -1.86 -2.21 4.36
C ILE A 119 -1.83 -3.27 3.26
N ASP A 120 -0.64 -3.76 2.93
CA ASP A 120 -0.44 -4.79 1.91
C ASP A 120 -0.27 -6.21 2.51
N GLU A 121 -0.24 -6.34 3.85
CA GLU A 121 -0.04 -7.62 4.51
C GLU A 121 -1.39 -8.33 4.80
N ARG A 122 -1.49 -9.60 4.38
CA ARG A 122 -2.72 -10.39 4.54
C ARG A 122 -3.08 -10.68 5.99
N LYS A 123 -2.06 -10.85 6.84
CA LYS A 123 -2.27 -11.13 8.26
C LYS A 123 -2.93 -9.94 8.94
N ALA A 124 -2.38 -8.74 8.73
CA ALA A 124 -2.92 -7.50 9.26
C ALA A 124 -4.34 -7.24 8.76
N THR A 125 -4.59 -7.39 7.47
CA THR A 125 -5.94 -7.24 6.88
C THR A 125 -6.94 -8.21 7.51
N ARG A 126 -6.55 -9.47 7.77
CA ARG A 126 -7.42 -10.45 8.43
C ARG A 126 -7.71 -10.06 9.87
N ILE A 127 -6.68 -9.71 10.65
CA ILE A 127 -6.85 -9.29 12.06
C ILE A 127 -7.77 -8.07 12.14
N CYS A 128 -7.62 -7.11 11.22
CA CYS A 128 -8.51 -5.95 11.16
C CYS A 128 -9.97 -6.34 10.86
N ALA A 129 -10.20 -7.22 9.89
CA ALA A 129 -11.55 -7.66 9.54
C ALA A 129 -12.25 -8.35 10.73
N ASP A 130 -11.48 -9.10 11.53
CA ASP A 130 -12.01 -9.84 12.67
C ASP A 130 -12.24 -8.92 13.90
N ARG A 131 -11.32 -8.00 14.18
CA ARG A 131 -11.32 -7.19 15.43
C ARG A 131 -11.90 -5.80 15.26
N PHE A 132 -11.75 -5.20 14.08
CA PHE A 132 -12.14 -3.82 13.79
C PHE A 132 -12.99 -3.73 12.51
N PRO A 133 -14.19 -4.32 12.49
CA PRO A 133 -15.02 -4.41 11.27
C PRO A 133 -15.48 -3.03 10.73
N VAL A 134 -15.38 -1.99 11.53
CA VAL A 134 -15.70 -0.60 11.14
C VAL A 134 -14.53 0.11 10.48
N LEU A 135 -13.30 -0.41 10.62
CA LEU A 135 -12.11 0.20 10.04
C LEU A 135 -12.10 0.03 8.53
N ARG A 136 -11.90 1.13 7.83
CA ARG A 136 -11.66 1.09 6.37
C ARG A 136 -10.23 0.66 6.09
N ILE A 137 -10.06 -0.36 5.26
CA ILE A 137 -8.76 -0.90 4.87
C ILE A 137 -8.60 -0.82 3.36
N GLY A 138 -7.52 -0.21 2.93
CA GLY A 138 -7.05 -0.20 1.55
C GLY A 138 -5.67 -0.84 1.43
N CYS A 139 -5.15 -0.87 0.21
CA CYS A 139 -3.81 -1.36 -0.11
C CYS A 139 -3.15 -0.48 -1.17
N THR A 140 -1.87 -0.69 -1.47
CA THR A 140 -1.17 0.06 -2.51
C THR A 140 -1.89 0.01 -3.86
N VAL A 141 -2.45 -1.16 -4.23
CA VAL A 141 -3.18 -1.29 -5.49
C VAL A 141 -4.42 -0.39 -5.52
N ASP A 142 -5.15 -0.25 -4.41
CA ASP A 142 -6.33 0.63 -4.35
C ASP A 142 -5.94 2.10 -4.62
N ILE A 143 -4.76 2.54 -4.16
CA ILE A 143 -4.20 3.86 -4.51
C ILE A 143 -3.92 3.95 -6.01
N LEU A 144 -3.16 3.01 -6.55
CA LEU A 144 -2.72 3.02 -7.95
C LEU A 144 -3.90 2.97 -8.94
N VAL A 145 -4.97 2.26 -8.58
CA VAL A 145 -6.17 2.17 -9.42
C VAL A 145 -7.23 3.22 -9.09
N HIS A 146 -6.93 4.20 -8.24
CA HIS A 146 -7.83 5.30 -7.94
C HIS A 146 -8.06 6.16 -9.20
N PRO A 147 -9.31 6.56 -9.53
CA PRO A 147 -9.60 7.32 -10.75
C PRO A 147 -8.76 8.59 -10.93
N GLU A 148 -8.55 9.37 -9.87
CA GLU A 148 -7.74 10.58 -9.91
C GLU A 148 -6.27 10.28 -10.22
N VAL A 149 -5.72 9.20 -9.63
CA VAL A 149 -4.33 8.77 -9.90
C VAL A 149 -4.20 8.31 -11.36
N GLN A 150 -5.17 7.53 -11.86
CA GLN A 150 -5.19 7.10 -13.26
C GLN A 150 -5.29 8.27 -14.23
N PHE A 151 -6.15 9.24 -13.90
CA PHE A 151 -6.33 10.44 -14.72
C PHE A 151 -5.05 11.29 -14.78
N HIS A 152 -4.38 11.51 -13.64
CA HIS A 152 -3.16 12.31 -13.57
C HIS A 152 -1.95 11.65 -14.22
N LEU A 153 -1.79 10.33 -14.08
CA LEU A 153 -0.64 9.62 -14.65
C LEU A 153 -0.85 9.25 -16.12
N GLY A 154 -2.08 8.98 -16.53
CA GLY A 154 -2.37 8.29 -17.78
C GLY A 154 -2.00 6.82 -17.76
N ILE A 155 -2.55 6.05 -18.71
CA ILE A 155 -2.47 4.58 -18.69
C ILE A 155 -1.04 4.04 -18.82
N GLU A 156 -0.22 4.64 -19.66
CA GLU A 156 1.14 4.16 -19.92
C GLU A 156 2.04 4.34 -18.68
N ARG A 157 2.03 5.54 -18.10
CA ARG A 157 2.83 5.84 -16.93
C ARG A 157 2.34 5.07 -15.68
N LEU A 158 1.03 4.84 -15.59
CA LEU A 158 0.46 4.00 -14.54
C LEU A 158 0.91 2.55 -14.68
N ALA A 159 0.90 1.99 -15.90
CA ALA A 159 1.38 0.63 -16.16
C ALA A 159 2.86 0.47 -15.79
N GLU A 160 3.69 1.48 -16.11
CA GLU A 160 5.10 1.51 -15.72
C GLU A 160 5.27 1.58 -14.21
N ALA A 161 4.53 2.47 -13.53
CA ALA A 161 4.54 2.62 -12.08
C ALA A 161 4.16 1.31 -11.36
N VAL A 162 3.11 0.63 -11.82
CA VAL A 162 2.69 -0.67 -11.28
C VAL A 162 3.76 -1.74 -11.51
N PHE A 163 4.33 -1.80 -12.69
CA PHE A 163 5.41 -2.75 -13.00
C PHE A 163 6.62 -2.53 -12.09
N ASN A 164 7.05 -1.28 -11.91
CA ASN A 164 8.14 -0.91 -11.03
C ASN A 164 7.86 -1.28 -9.56
N ALA A 165 6.66 -1.04 -9.06
CA ALA A 165 6.27 -1.43 -7.70
C ALA A 165 6.32 -2.95 -7.51
N LEU A 166 5.92 -3.73 -8.51
CA LEU A 166 5.99 -5.19 -8.49
C LEU A 166 7.43 -5.72 -8.52
N GLN A 167 8.30 -5.10 -9.32
CA GLN A 167 9.70 -5.51 -9.50
C GLN A 167 10.59 -5.06 -8.33
N ASN A 168 10.56 -3.77 -8.01
CA ASN A 168 11.49 -3.14 -7.09
C ASN A 168 10.95 -3.14 -5.64
N GLY A 169 9.64 -2.88 -5.47
CA GLY A 169 8.95 -2.91 -4.17
C GLY A 169 8.55 -4.30 -3.72
N ARG A 170 8.51 -5.26 -4.65
CA ARG A 170 7.92 -6.59 -4.44
C ARG A 170 6.47 -6.50 -3.97
N MET A 171 5.75 -5.49 -4.48
CA MET A 171 4.37 -5.21 -4.13
C MET A 171 3.51 -6.48 -4.19
N ARG A 172 2.80 -6.75 -3.11
CA ARG A 172 1.82 -7.84 -3.07
C ARG A 172 0.52 -7.39 -3.71
N VAL A 173 -0.10 -8.30 -4.45
CA VAL A 173 -1.41 -8.05 -5.08
C VAL A 173 -2.43 -9.01 -4.49
N PHE A 174 -3.50 -8.46 -3.92
CA PHE A 174 -4.60 -9.27 -3.44
C PHE A 174 -5.35 -9.94 -4.62
N PRO A 175 -5.92 -11.14 -4.43
CA PRO A 175 -6.60 -11.87 -5.50
C PRO A 175 -7.63 -11.04 -6.28
N ARG A 176 -8.39 -10.19 -5.59
CA ARG A 176 -9.39 -9.28 -6.18
C ARG A 176 -8.85 -8.28 -7.20
N HIS A 177 -7.54 -8.03 -7.19
CA HIS A 177 -6.89 -7.06 -8.08
C HIS A 177 -6.05 -7.69 -9.20
N LEU A 178 -5.83 -9.02 -9.16
CA LEU A 178 -4.90 -9.69 -10.07
C LEU A 178 -5.24 -9.47 -11.54
N GLU A 179 -6.50 -9.67 -11.91
CA GLU A 179 -6.96 -9.51 -13.30
C GLU A 179 -6.72 -8.07 -13.79
N ARG A 180 -7.07 -7.08 -12.97
CA ARG A 180 -6.88 -5.66 -13.31
C ARG A 180 -5.42 -5.30 -13.47
N ILE A 181 -4.55 -5.78 -12.56
CA ILE A 181 -3.11 -5.50 -12.62
C ILE A 181 -2.48 -6.16 -13.83
N VAL A 182 -2.82 -7.42 -14.12
CA VAL A 182 -2.30 -8.12 -15.31
C VAL A 182 -2.80 -7.46 -16.60
N GLY A 183 -4.06 -7.06 -16.65
CA GLY A 183 -4.61 -6.32 -17.79
C GLY A 183 -3.92 -4.97 -18.02
N LEU A 184 -3.49 -4.31 -16.93
CA LEU A 184 -2.80 -3.02 -17.01
C LEU A 184 -1.36 -3.13 -17.50
N ILE A 185 -0.57 -4.08 -16.97
CA ILE A 185 0.87 -4.20 -17.31
C ILE A 185 1.16 -5.16 -18.47
N GLY A 186 0.19 -6.01 -18.83
CA GLY A 186 0.32 -7.07 -19.84
C GLY A 186 0.98 -8.34 -19.30
N TYR A 187 0.70 -9.46 -19.98
CA TYR A 187 1.19 -10.79 -19.56
C TYR A 187 2.71 -10.93 -19.58
N GLU A 188 3.39 -10.31 -20.55
CA GLU A 188 4.84 -10.37 -20.67
C GLU A 188 5.55 -9.76 -19.45
N ARG A 189 5.09 -8.59 -19.00
CA ARG A 189 5.58 -7.94 -17.78
C ARG A 189 5.18 -8.73 -16.53
N ALA A 190 3.94 -9.23 -16.48
CA ALA A 190 3.45 -10.02 -15.36
C ALA A 190 4.29 -11.28 -15.14
N ALA A 191 4.74 -11.94 -16.20
CA ALA A 191 5.62 -13.12 -16.14
C ALA A 191 6.96 -12.85 -15.45
N GLN A 192 7.46 -11.61 -15.52
CA GLN A 192 8.72 -11.19 -14.91
C GLN A 192 8.57 -10.83 -13.42
N CYS A 193 7.34 -10.62 -12.91
CA CYS A 193 7.08 -10.15 -11.55
C CYS A 193 7.00 -11.30 -10.57
N GLN A 194 8.07 -11.57 -9.82
CA GLN A 194 8.13 -12.67 -8.84
C GLN A 194 7.12 -12.54 -7.71
N SER A 195 6.67 -11.34 -7.39
CA SER A 195 5.64 -11.07 -6.37
C SER A 195 4.24 -11.49 -6.80
N LEU A 196 4.00 -11.72 -8.10
CA LEU A 196 2.73 -12.24 -8.59
C LEU A 196 2.64 -13.78 -8.43
N PRO A 197 1.43 -14.34 -8.24
CA PRO A 197 1.22 -15.77 -8.14
C PRO A 197 1.74 -16.53 -9.37
N ARG A 198 2.26 -17.73 -9.16
CA ARG A 198 2.79 -18.59 -10.24
C ARG A 198 1.75 -18.86 -11.34
N SER A 199 0.49 -19.02 -10.99
CA SER A 199 -0.62 -19.20 -11.94
C SER A 199 -0.76 -18.07 -12.93
N VAL A 200 -0.50 -16.83 -12.50
CA VAL A 200 -0.54 -15.63 -13.34
C VAL A 200 0.71 -15.54 -14.23
N ARG A 201 1.88 -15.84 -13.67
CA ARG A 201 3.17 -15.77 -14.39
C ARG A 201 3.34 -16.84 -15.47
N LEU A 202 2.66 -17.96 -15.33
CA LEU A 202 2.71 -19.10 -16.25
C LEU A 202 1.46 -19.22 -17.11
N SER A 203 0.55 -18.23 -17.09
CA SER A 203 -0.67 -18.26 -17.92
C SER A 203 -0.29 -18.28 -19.40
N PRO A 204 -0.73 -19.27 -20.16
CA PRO A 204 -0.24 -19.55 -21.49
C PRO A 204 -0.91 -18.63 -22.51
N GLN A 205 -0.16 -17.73 -23.11
CA GLN A 205 -0.36 -17.41 -24.52
C GLN A 205 0.43 -18.43 -25.38
N GLN A 206 0.24 -19.71 -25.11
CA GLN A 206 0.77 -20.80 -25.94
C GLN A 206 -0.27 -21.93 -26.03
N CYS A 207 -1.47 -21.58 -26.51
CA CYS A 207 -2.22 -22.53 -27.31
C CYS A 207 -2.17 -22.00 -28.76
N PRO A 208 -1.42 -22.67 -29.67
CA PRO A 208 -1.66 -22.47 -31.07
C PRO A 208 -3.10 -22.95 -31.35
N GLU A 209 -3.90 -22.10 -31.96
CA GLU A 209 -5.17 -22.49 -32.54
C GLU A 209 -4.94 -23.75 -33.37
N HIS A 210 -5.57 -24.82 -32.97
CA HIS A 210 -5.67 -26.00 -33.81
C HIS A 210 -6.52 -25.64 -35.03
N GLN A 211 -5.87 -25.60 -36.17
CA GLN A 211 -6.45 -25.67 -37.49
C GLN A 211 -7.38 -26.89 -37.63
#